data_29394e3bcfee68f8f1e248fa8b255c9f
#
_entry.id   29394e3bcfee68f8f1e248fa8b255c9f
#
_cell.length_a   1.000
_cell.length_b   1.000
_cell.length_c   1.000
_cell.angle_alpha   90.00
_cell.angle_beta   90.00
_cell.angle_gamma   90.00
#
_symmetry.space_group_name_H-M   'P 1'
#
loop_
_entity.id
_entity.type
_entity.pdbx_description
1 polymer ?
#
loop_
_entity_poly.entity_id
_entity_poly.type
_entity_poly.pdbx_seq_one_letter_code
_entity_poly.pdbx_strand_id
1 'polypeptide(L)'
;MKSVTIGDRQVGPIGLGTWHMGDQPQIRSQEIKALQTGLDAGITVIDTAEMYGEGRSESLVGEAIQPFKREDLYLISKVYPWNASKTQLPISLDHSLKRLGTDYLDLYLLHWPGDVPLEETVLALETAKAAGKIRDWGVSNFDTADMEALWRIPGGDRCVTNEVLYNLGSRGIEYDLKPWMQRQQLPVIAYSPIAQGDSLGDDFLANKLLQDIAAAHHVSIFQLLLAWSI
;
A
#
# COMPACT_ATOMS: atom_id res chain seq x y z
N MET A 1 19.83 -5.05 -5.38
CA MET A 1 18.69 -5.12 -4.43
C MET A 1 17.61 -5.96 -5.10
N LYS A 2 16.90 -6.83 -4.37
CA LYS A 2 15.73 -7.52 -4.94
C LYS A 2 14.73 -6.47 -5.43
N SER A 3 14.05 -6.73 -6.55
CA SER A 3 12.93 -5.90 -7.03
C SER A 3 11.67 -6.75 -7.13
N VAL A 4 10.52 -6.11 -7.02
CA VAL A 4 9.18 -6.70 -7.16
C VAL A 4 8.53 -6.03 -8.36
N THR A 5 7.81 -6.80 -9.17
CA THR A 5 7.02 -6.24 -10.27
C THR A 5 5.59 -6.06 -9.80
N ILE A 6 5.06 -4.83 -9.88
CA ILE A 6 3.65 -4.49 -9.64
C ILE A 6 3.14 -3.87 -10.94
N GLY A 7 2.15 -4.51 -11.55
CA GLY A 7 1.73 -4.16 -12.90
C GLY A 7 2.87 -4.33 -13.90
N ASP A 8 3.25 -3.25 -14.56
CA ASP A 8 4.36 -3.21 -15.53
C ASP A 8 5.65 -2.58 -14.95
N ARG A 9 5.63 -2.13 -13.68
CA ARG A 9 6.77 -1.45 -13.04
C ARG A 9 7.52 -2.33 -12.06
N GLN A 10 8.85 -2.23 -12.11
CA GLN A 10 9.73 -2.79 -11.09
C GLN A 10 9.96 -1.76 -9.99
N VAL A 11 9.74 -2.17 -8.74
CA VAL A 11 9.90 -1.34 -7.54
C VAL A 11 10.79 -2.04 -6.51
N GLY A 12 11.32 -1.29 -5.57
CA GLY A 12 11.99 -1.87 -4.40
C GLY A 12 11.01 -2.67 -3.53
N PRO A 13 11.50 -3.65 -2.76
CA PRO A 13 10.63 -4.50 -1.94
C PRO A 13 10.14 -3.82 -0.66
N ILE A 14 10.58 -2.60 -0.37
CA ILE A 14 10.21 -1.83 0.82
C ILE A 14 9.57 -0.52 0.37
N GLY A 15 8.44 -0.17 0.99
CA GLY A 15 7.74 1.08 0.83
C GLY A 15 7.63 1.88 2.13
N LEU A 16 7.36 3.17 2.01
CA LEU A 16 7.13 4.12 3.10
C LEU A 16 5.61 4.23 3.32
N GLY A 17 5.10 3.59 4.37
CA GLY A 17 3.71 3.72 4.79
C GLY A 17 3.49 5.03 5.58
N THR A 18 2.34 5.66 5.38
CA THR A 18 2.05 6.99 5.95
C THR A 18 0.82 7.03 6.86
N TRP A 19 0.33 5.88 7.30
CA TRP A 19 -0.76 5.82 8.26
C TRP A 19 -0.38 6.56 9.55
N HIS A 20 -1.27 7.44 10.04
CA HIS A 20 -1.07 8.41 11.13
C HIS A 20 -0.14 9.59 10.83
N MET A 21 0.52 9.67 9.69
CA MET A 21 1.26 10.87 9.33
C MET A 21 0.31 12.02 8.99
N GLY A 22 0.63 13.22 9.49
CA GLY A 22 -0.19 14.41 9.34
C GLY A 22 -1.28 14.57 10.41
N ASP A 23 -1.43 13.64 11.35
CA ASP A 23 -2.41 13.73 12.43
C ASP A 23 -2.01 14.76 13.49
N GLN A 24 -0.72 14.98 13.68
CA GLN A 24 -0.18 15.89 14.69
C GLN A 24 0.57 17.07 14.02
N PRO A 25 -0.03 18.27 13.97
CA PRO A 25 0.61 19.42 13.32
C PRO A 25 1.99 19.78 13.88
N GLN A 26 2.25 19.49 15.16
CA GLN A 26 3.49 19.81 15.85
C GLN A 26 4.71 19.06 15.32
N ILE A 27 4.51 17.84 14.79
CA ILE A 27 5.59 16.98 14.27
C ILE A 27 5.59 16.90 12.75
N ARG A 28 4.68 17.62 12.07
CA ARG A 28 4.52 17.57 10.60
C ARG A 28 5.86 17.72 9.85
N SER A 29 6.68 18.70 10.24
CA SER A 29 7.97 18.92 9.61
C SER A 29 8.95 17.77 9.81
N GLN A 30 8.86 17.07 10.95
CA GLN A 30 9.66 15.88 11.23
C GLN A 30 9.20 14.69 10.37
N GLU A 31 7.91 14.52 10.20
CA GLU A 31 7.31 13.48 9.35
C GLU A 31 7.70 13.68 7.88
N ILE A 32 7.60 14.92 7.36
CA ILE A 32 8.08 15.29 6.02
C ILE A 32 9.55 14.92 5.87
N LYS A 33 10.40 15.33 6.85
CA LYS A 33 11.82 15.02 6.83
C LYS A 33 12.10 13.51 6.86
N ALA A 34 11.31 12.73 7.59
CA ALA A 34 11.42 11.28 7.64
C ALA A 34 11.15 10.65 6.26
N LEU A 35 10.06 11.06 5.57
CA LEU A 35 9.77 10.61 4.21
C LEU A 35 10.89 10.98 3.24
N GLN A 36 11.36 12.22 3.26
CA GLN A 36 12.46 12.67 2.42
C GLN A 36 13.74 11.87 2.68
N THR A 37 14.05 11.55 3.93
CA THR A 37 15.20 10.71 4.28
C THR A 37 15.08 9.31 3.68
N GLY A 38 13.89 8.71 3.69
CA GLY A 38 13.63 7.42 3.04
C GLY A 38 13.80 7.50 1.52
N LEU A 39 13.29 8.57 0.89
CA LEU A 39 13.43 8.81 -0.54
C LEU A 39 14.90 9.03 -0.94
N ASP A 40 15.65 9.83 -0.17
CA ASP A 40 17.11 10.05 -0.37
C ASP A 40 17.91 8.75 -0.22
N ALA A 41 17.40 7.81 0.59
CA ALA A 41 17.98 6.46 0.73
C ALA A 41 17.58 5.48 -0.41
N GLY A 42 16.77 5.93 -1.38
CA GLY A 42 16.35 5.16 -2.55
C GLY A 42 15.09 4.32 -2.36
N ILE A 43 14.30 4.54 -1.31
CA ILE A 43 12.97 3.92 -1.13
C ILE A 43 11.97 4.80 -1.89
N THR A 44 11.52 4.34 -3.06
CA THR A 44 10.68 5.16 -3.96
C THR A 44 9.19 4.89 -3.86
N VAL A 45 8.78 3.80 -3.20
CA VAL A 45 7.37 3.45 -2.99
C VAL A 45 6.84 4.21 -1.78
N ILE A 46 5.75 4.94 -1.95
CA ILE A 46 5.03 5.64 -0.87
C ILE A 46 3.58 5.17 -0.89
N ASP A 47 3.11 4.69 0.26
CA ASP A 47 1.74 4.25 0.47
C ASP A 47 0.98 5.22 1.38
N THR A 48 -0.14 5.69 0.89
CA THR A 48 -1.09 6.56 1.60
C THR A 48 -2.54 6.16 1.32
N ALA A 49 -3.50 6.92 1.81
CA ALA A 49 -4.93 6.73 1.53
C ALA A 49 -5.72 8.02 1.81
N GLU A 50 -6.86 8.21 1.13
CA GLU A 50 -7.79 9.31 1.46
C GLU A 50 -8.32 9.21 2.90
N MET A 51 -8.37 7.99 3.45
CA MET A 51 -8.75 7.73 4.85
C MET A 51 -7.74 8.30 5.85
N TYR A 52 -6.45 8.29 5.55
CA TYR A 52 -5.42 8.61 6.52
C TYR A 52 -5.48 10.07 6.92
N GLY A 53 -5.95 10.29 8.16
CA GLY A 53 -6.20 11.63 8.65
C GLY A 53 -7.17 12.45 7.79
N GLU A 54 -8.15 11.81 7.11
CA GLU A 54 -9.09 12.49 6.19
C GLU A 54 -8.35 13.29 5.10
N GLY A 55 -7.33 12.70 4.51
CA GLY A 55 -6.49 13.30 3.47
C GLY A 55 -5.33 14.16 3.98
N ARG A 56 -5.15 14.31 5.31
CA ARG A 56 -3.97 15.02 5.85
C ARG A 56 -2.67 14.32 5.53
N SER A 57 -2.68 12.98 5.51
CA SER A 57 -1.51 12.19 5.11
C SER A 57 -1.17 12.40 3.64
N GLU A 58 -2.14 12.35 2.72
CA GLU A 58 -1.91 12.65 1.30
C GLU A 58 -1.35 14.08 1.11
N SER A 59 -1.87 15.06 1.85
CA SER A 59 -1.37 16.44 1.78
C SER A 59 0.07 16.57 2.30
N LEU A 60 0.44 15.79 3.33
CA LEU A 60 1.79 15.72 3.85
C LEU A 60 2.74 15.05 2.84
N VAL A 61 2.31 13.95 2.24
CA VAL A 61 3.06 13.27 1.18
C VAL A 61 3.29 14.21 0.01
N GLY A 62 2.24 14.92 -0.45
CA GLY A 62 2.33 15.91 -1.53
C GLY A 62 3.40 16.98 -1.25
N GLU A 63 3.51 17.47 -0.01
CA GLU A 63 4.56 18.39 0.39
C GLU A 63 5.95 17.73 0.44
N ALA A 64 6.02 16.51 0.98
CA ALA A 64 7.29 15.79 1.13
C ALA A 64 7.95 15.46 -0.21
N ILE A 65 7.17 15.16 -1.25
CA ILE A 65 7.69 14.74 -2.56
C ILE A 65 8.06 15.90 -3.50
N GLN A 66 7.76 17.16 -3.17
CA GLN A 66 8.05 18.33 -4.03
C GLN A 66 9.51 18.41 -4.53
N PRO A 67 10.54 18.05 -3.75
CA PRO A 67 11.91 18.08 -4.23
C PRO A 67 12.29 16.94 -5.19
N PHE A 68 11.43 15.93 -5.35
CA PHE A 68 11.74 14.70 -6.11
C PHE A 68 11.03 14.71 -7.46
N LYS A 69 11.62 14.03 -8.44
CA LYS A 69 10.98 13.85 -9.74
C LYS A 69 9.83 12.84 -9.59
N ARG A 70 8.64 13.22 -10.07
CA ARG A 70 7.43 12.40 -9.96
C ARG A 70 7.57 11.03 -10.63
N GLU A 71 8.25 10.97 -11.75
CA GLU A 71 8.49 9.72 -12.50
C GLU A 71 9.40 8.71 -11.78
N ASP A 72 10.23 9.17 -10.83
CA ASP A 72 11.08 8.31 -10.02
C ASP A 72 10.34 7.69 -8.83
N LEU A 73 9.13 8.17 -8.53
CA LEU A 73 8.31 7.72 -7.41
C LEU A 73 7.26 6.69 -7.85
N TYR A 74 6.87 5.85 -6.91
CA TYR A 74 5.73 4.94 -7.03
C TYR A 74 4.72 5.29 -5.94
N LEU A 75 3.70 6.08 -6.30
CA LEU A 75 2.69 6.55 -5.36
C LEU A 75 1.47 5.63 -5.35
N ILE A 76 1.13 5.16 -4.17
CA ILE A 76 -0.07 4.35 -3.88
C ILE A 76 -1.02 5.20 -3.05
N SER A 77 -2.29 5.25 -3.45
CA SER A 77 -3.37 5.73 -2.59
C SER A 77 -4.59 4.81 -2.69
N LYS A 78 -5.58 5.03 -1.82
CA LYS A 78 -6.71 4.10 -1.67
C LYS A 78 -8.02 4.88 -1.60
N VAL A 79 -9.06 4.33 -2.24
CA VAL A 79 -10.43 4.86 -2.18
C VAL A 79 -11.24 4.11 -1.11
N TYR A 80 -12.05 4.83 -0.34
CA TYR A 80 -13.05 4.24 0.53
C TYR A 80 -14.06 3.38 -0.25
N PRO A 81 -14.53 2.25 0.28
CA PRO A 81 -15.50 1.40 -0.40
C PRO A 81 -16.79 2.12 -0.80
N TRP A 82 -17.30 3.02 0.05
CA TRP A 82 -18.50 3.81 -0.24
C TRP A 82 -18.29 4.90 -1.30
N ASN A 83 -17.05 5.25 -1.60
CA ASN A 83 -16.66 6.17 -2.67
C ASN A 83 -16.29 5.43 -3.97
N ALA A 84 -16.37 4.09 -4.00
CA ALA A 84 -15.88 3.28 -5.11
C ALA A 84 -16.87 3.13 -6.29
N SER A 85 -17.99 3.87 -6.29
CA SER A 85 -18.95 3.88 -7.39
C SER A 85 -18.42 4.63 -8.61
N LYS A 86 -19.01 4.39 -9.78
CA LYS A 86 -18.63 5.09 -11.04
C LYS A 86 -18.77 6.61 -10.96
N THR A 87 -19.61 7.12 -10.07
CA THR A 87 -19.83 8.56 -9.89
C THR A 87 -18.97 9.18 -8.81
N GLN A 88 -18.65 8.46 -7.73
CA GLN A 88 -17.89 8.99 -6.61
C GLN A 88 -16.39 8.76 -6.74
N LEU A 89 -15.95 7.61 -7.30
CA LEU A 89 -14.54 7.29 -7.44
C LEU A 89 -13.75 8.38 -8.22
N PRO A 90 -14.25 8.92 -9.36
CA PRO A 90 -13.54 10.00 -10.03
C PRO A 90 -13.37 11.25 -9.16
N ILE A 91 -14.36 11.57 -8.33
CA ILE A 91 -14.33 12.74 -7.44
C ILE A 91 -13.30 12.51 -6.32
N SER A 92 -13.33 11.34 -5.68
CA SER A 92 -12.35 10.96 -4.65
C SER A 92 -10.92 10.96 -5.20
N LEU A 93 -10.73 10.38 -6.39
CA LEU A 93 -9.43 10.35 -7.05
C LEU A 93 -8.92 11.77 -7.35
N ASP A 94 -9.77 12.67 -7.87
CA ASP A 94 -9.39 14.05 -8.13
C ASP A 94 -9.02 14.81 -6.85
N HIS A 95 -9.70 14.53 -5.75
CA HIS A 95 -9.33 15.07 -4.44
C HIS A 95 -7.97 14.52 -3.95
N SER A 96 -7.71 13.23 -4.11
CA SER A 96 -6.42 12.61 -3.77
C SER A 96 -5.28 13.19 -4.61
N LEU A 97 -5.45 13.27 -5.92
CA LEU A 97 -4.47 13.87 -6.84
C LEU A 97 -4.17 15.33 -6.47
N LYS A 98 -5.21 16.10 -6.14
CA LYS A 98 -5.05 17.49 -5.68
C LYS A 98 -4.25 17.59 -4.37
N ARG A 99 -4.53 16.73 -3.37
CA ARG A 99 -3.80 16.71 -2.10
C ARG A 99 -2.34 16.31 -2.28
N LEU A 100 -2.10 15.33 -3.15
CA LEU A 100 -0.76 14.84 -3.48
C LEU A 100 0.03 15.79 -4.41
N GLY A 101 -0.64 16.74 -5.07
CA GLY A 101 -0.01 17.68 -6.01
C GLY A 101 0.54 17.00 -7.27
N THR A 102 -0.16 15.98 -7.78
CA THR A 102 0.24 15.20 -8.96
C THR A 102 -0.96 14.95 -9.88
N ASP A 103 -0.69 14.66 -11.16
CA ASP A 103 -1.71 14.39 -12.16
C ASP A 103 -2.09 12.89 -12.25
N TYR A 104 -1.29 12.00 -11.62
CA TYR A 104 -1.55 10.57 -11.65
C TYR A 104 -1.03 9.85 -10.41
N LEU A 105 -1.61 8.69 -10.11
CA LEU A 105 -1.10 7.68 -9.19
C LEU A 105 -0.48 6.52 -9.97
N ASP A 106 0.53 5.88 -9.41
CA ASP A 106 1.07 4.63 -9.96
C ASP A 106 0.15 3.46 -9.65
N LEU A 107 -0.45 3.46 -8.45
CA LEU A 107 -1.39 2.43 -8.02
C LEU A 107 -2.54 3.05 -7.21
N TYR A 108 -3.77 2.68 -7.55
CA TYR A 108 -4.95 3.08 -6.79
C TYR A 108 -5.71 1.85 -6.31
N LEU A 109 -5.95 1.75 -5.01
CA LEU A 109 -6.54 0.56 -4.39
C LEU A 109 -7.97 0.81 -3.92
N LEU A 110 -8.86 -0.17 -4.08
CA LEU A 110 -10.04 -0.26 -3.24
C LEU A 110 -9.61 -0.69 -1.84
N HIS A 111 -9.85 0.16 -0.82
CA HIS A 111 -9.24 0.01 0.50
C HIS A 111 -9.69 -1.25 1.27
N TRP A 112 -10.94 -1.70 1.07
CA TRP A 112 -11.49 -2.99 1.52
C TRP A 112 -12.79 -3.28 0.78
N PRO A 113 -13.32 -4.52 0.85
CA PRO A 113 -14.62 -4.85 0.27
C PRO A 113 -15.74 -3.99 0.86
N GLY A 114 -16.69 -3.54 0.04
CA GLY A 114 -17.81 -2.70 0.47
C GLY A 114 -19.12 -3.05 -0.24
N ASP A 115 -20.13 -2.18 -0.06
CA ASP A 115 -21.47 -2.43 -0.59
C ASP A 115 -21.66 -1.98 -2.06
N VAL A 116 -20.70 -1.22 -2.62
CA VAL A 116 -20.72 -0.87 -4.05
C VAL A 116 -20.43 -2.15 -4.85
N PRO A 117 -21.27 -2.48 -5.86
CA PRO A 117 -21.03 -3.66 -6.68
C PRO A 117 -19.62 -3.63 -7.30
N LEU A 118 -18.89 -4.74 -7.19
CA LEU A 118 -17.50 -4.81 -7.68
C LEU A 118 -17.39 -4.52 -9.18
N GLU A 119 -18.40 -4.90 -9.98
CA GLU A 119 -18.45 -4.57 -11.42
C GLU A 119 -18.43 -3.07 -11.67
N GLU A 120 -19.13 -2.30 -10.83
CA GLU A 120 -19.15 -0.84 -10.92
C GLU A 120 -17.79 -0.25 -10.55
N THR A 121 -17.19 -0.76 -9.49
CA THR A 121 -15.85 -0.34 -9.01
C THR A 121 -14.78 -0.65 -10.06
N VAL A 122 -14.76 -1.87 -10.62
CA VAL A 122 -13.82 -2.26 -11.68
C VAL A 122 -13.97 -1.35 -12.90
N LEU A 123 -15.20 -1.09 -13.33
CA LEU A 123 -15.44 -0.17 -14.46
C LEU A 123 -14.93 1.24 -14.17
N ALA A 124 -15.12 1.75 -12.95
CA ALA A 124 -14.65 3.08 -12.55
C ALA A 124 -13.11 3.15 -12.51
N LEU A 125 -12.45 2.13 -11.99
CA LEU A 125 -10.98 2.02 -11.95
C LEU A 125 -10.39 1.92 -13.37
N GLU A 126 -10.96 1.10 -14.23
CA GLU A 126 -10.55 1.00 -15.63
C GLU A 126 -10.76 2.31 -16.39
N THR A 127 -11.84 3.05 -16.08
CA THR A 127 -12.08 4.37 -16.66
C THR A 127 -11.02 5.38 -16.20
N ALA A 128 -10.65 5.35 -14.92
CA ALA A 128 -9.59 6.20 -14.37
C ALA A 128 -8.22 5.87 -15.01
N LYS A 129 -7.94 4.57 -15.23
CA LYS A 129 -6.74 4.10 -15.93
C LYS A 129 -6.73 4.58 -17.39
N ALA A 130 -7.81 4.42 -18.11
CA ALA A 130 -7.95 4.89 -19.48
C ALA A 130 -7.80 6.42 -19.61
N ALA A 131 -8.21 7.17 -18.58
CA ALA A 131 -8.02 8.62 -18.49
C ALA A 131 -6.59 9.04 -18.11
N GLY A 132 -5.69 8.09 -17.80
CA GLY A 132 -4.31 8.36 -17.39
C GLY A 132 -4.15 8.89 -15.96
N LYS A 133 -5.23 8.91 -15.16
CA LYS A 133 -5.20 9.38 -13.77
C LYS A 133 -4.60 8.34 -12.80
N ILE A 134 -4.63 7.08 -13.19
CA ILE A 134 -3.92 5.98 -12.50
C ILE A 134 -3.19 5.13 -13.53
N ARG A 135 -2.04 4.57 -13.20
CA ARG A 135 -1.34 3.63 -14.07
C ARG A 135 -1.90 2.23 -13.94
N ASP A 136 -2.08 1.79 -12.70
CA ASP A 136 -2.64 0.50 -12.37
C ASP A 136 -3.59 0.62 -11.17
N TRP A 137 -4.36 -0.44 -10.95
CA TRP A 137 -5.24 -0.55 -9.80
C TRP A 137 -5.16 -1.94 -9.15
N GLY A 138 -5.55 -1.99 -7.90
CA GLY A 138 -5.60 -3.21 -7.12
C GLY A 138 -6.65 -3.10 -6.02
N VAL A 139 -6.58 -4.02 -5.09
CA VAL A 139 -7.46 -4.07 -3.94
C VAL A 139 -6.67 -4.16 -2.64
N SER A 140 -7.34 -4.00 -1.52
CA SER A 140 -6.75 -4.19 -0.20
C SER A 140 -7.76 -4.92 0.69
N ASN A 141 -7.26 -5.75 1.60
CA ASN A 141 -8.06 -6.52 2.55
C ASN A 141 -9.08 -7.49 1.92
N PHE A 142 -8.83 -7.96 0.71
CA PHE A 142 -9.62 -9.00 0.07
C PHE A 142 -9.13 -10.36 0.55
N ASP A 143 -10.06 -11.24 0.94
CA ASP A 143 -9.76 -12.64 1.18
C ASP A 143 -9.75 -13.45 -0.14
N THR A 144 -9.57 -14.76 -0.05
CA THR A 144 -9.53 -15.64 -1.22
C THR A 144 -10.86 -15.64 -1.98
N ALA A 145 -11.99 -15.64 -1.27
CA ALA A 145 -13.32 -15.64 -1.88
C ALA A 145 -13.61 -14.31 -2.58
N ASP A 146 -13.19 -13.19 -1.99
CA ASP A 146 -13.29 -11.85 -2.57
C ASP A 146 -12.46 -11.75 -3.86
N MET A 147 -11.22 -12.27 -3.84
CA MET A 147 -10.36 -12.29 -5.02
C MET A 147 -10.94 -13.16 -6.12
N GLU A 148 -11.49 -14.32 -5.79
CA GLU A 148 -12.17 -15.18 -6.75
C GLU A 148 -13.43 -14.53 -7.33
N ALA A 149 -14.18 -13.78 -6.51
CA ALA A 149 -15.34 -13.02 -6.98
C ALA A 149 -14.90 -11.90 -7.95
N LEU A 150 -13.84 -11.18 -7.61
CA LEU A 150 -13.25 -10.15 -8.48
C LEU A 150 -12.83 -10.73 -9.82
N TRP A 151 -12.18 -11.91 -9.84
CA TRP A 151 -11.73 -12.57 -11.08
C TRP A 151 -12.85 -13.01 -12.01
N ARG A 152 -14.09 -13.17 -11.50
CA ARG A 152 -15.27 -13.50 -12.33
C ARG A 152 -15.85 -12.29 -13.04
N ILE A 153 -15.45 -11.08 -12.65
CA ILE A 153 -15.93 -9.83 -13.23
C ILE A 153 -15.13 -9.51 -14.49
N PRO A 154 -15.77 -9.08 -15.61
CA PRO A 154 -15.06 -8.65 -16.79
C PRO A 154 -14.04 -7.55 -16.46
N GLY A 155 -12.76 -7.82 -16.70
CA GLY A 155 -11.66 -6.91 -16.38
C GLY A 155 -11.16 -6.99 -14.92
N GLY A 156 -11.76 -7.80 -14.05
CA GLY A 156 -11.29 -7.99 -12.68
C GLY A 156 -9.91 -8.65 -12.60
N ASP A 157 -9.56 -9.45 -13.59
CA ASP A 157 -8.24 -10.07 -13.79
C ASP A 157 -7.12 -9.07 -14.12
N ARG A 158 -7.46 -7.78 -14.31
CA ARG A 158 -6.47 -6.69 -14.48
C ARG A 158 -6.01 -6.08 -13.16
N CYS A 159 -6.56 -6.52 -12.03
CA CYS A 159 -6.06 -6.20 -10.71
C CYS A 159 -4.61 -6.64 -10.59
N VAL A 160 -3.70 -5.75 -10.17
CA VAL A 160 -2.25 -6.04 -10.16
C VAL A 160 -1.71 -6.44 -8.80
N THR A 161 -2.47 -6.30 -7.73
CA THR A 161 -2.04 -6.65 -6.35
C THR A 161 -3.20 -6.64 -5.37
N ASN A 162 -2.99 -7.27 -4.22
CA ASN A 162 -3.81 -7.14 -3.02
C ASN A 162 -2.91 -6.74 -1.85
N GLU A 163 -3.25 -5.62 -1.18
CA GLU A 163 -2.54 -5.15 0.00
C GLU A 163 -3.22 -5.68 1.25
N VAL A 164 -2.51 -6.48 2.05
CA VAL A 164 -3.08 -7.22 3.18
C VAL A 164 -2.18 -7.21 4.41
N LEU A 165 -2.76 -7.43 5.59
CA LEU A 165 -2.01 -7.65 6.82
C LEU A 165 -1.14 -8.91 6.68
N TYR A 166 0.18 -8.71 6.73
CA TYR A 166 1.10 -9.84 6.72
C TYR A 166 2.41 -9.51 7.45
N ASN A 167 2.70 -10.27 8.48
CA ASN A 167 3.92 -10.19 9.26
C ASN A 167 4.15 -11.50 10.01
N LEU A 168 5.24 -11.61 10.76
CA LEU A 168 5.61 -12.83 11.46
C LEU A 168 4.53 -13.34 12.46
N GLY A 169 3.73 -12.42 13.05
CA GLY A 169 2.62 -12.76 13.96
C GLY A 169 1.27 -12.96 13.26
N SER A 170 1.10 -12.41 12.06
CA SER A 170 -0.17 -12.44 11.30
C SER A 170 0.04 -13.14 9.96
N ARG A 171 -0.06 -14.46 9.96
CA ARG A 171 0.29 -15.34 8.84
C ARG A 171 -0.91 -16.02 8.17
N GLY A 172 -2.14 -15.60 8.50
CA GLY A 172 -3.37 -16.24 8.03
C GLY A 172 -3.47 -16.37 6.51
N ILE A 173 -2.95 -15.40 5.76
CA ILE A 173 -2.95 -15.42 4.29
C ILE A 173 -2.15 -16.59 3.68
N GLU A 174 -1.23 -17.20 4.44
CA GLU A 174 -0.42 -18.33 3.94
C GLU A 174 -1.24 -19.59 3.71
N TYR A 175 -2.42 -19.69 4.33
CA TYR A 175 -3.27 -20.86 4.23
C TYR A 175 -3.88 -21.01 2.82
N ASP A 176 -4.40 -19.94 2.25
CA ASP A 176 -5.13 -19.99 0.97
C ASP A 176 -4.86 -18.78 0.06
N LEU A 177 -4.93 -17.53 0.56
CA LEU A 177 -4.84 -16.32 -0.24
C LEU A 177 -3.47 -16.18 -0.92
N LYS A 178 -2.38 -16.29 -0.17
CA LYS A 178 -1.02 -16.17 -0.73
C LYS A 178 -0.72 -17.24 -1.78
N PRO A 179 -1.06 -18.55 -1.56
CA PRO A 179 -0.99 -19.58 -2.60
C PRO A 179 -1.86 -19.29 -3.82
N TRP A 180 -3.06 -18.71 -3.62
CA TRP A 180 -3.94 -18.32 -4.72
C TRP A 180 -3.30 -17.19 -5.54
N MET A 181 -2.85 -16.11 -4.88
CA MET A 181 -2.18 -14.97 -5.52
C MET A 181 -0.92 -15.41 -6.29
N GLN A 182 -0.13 -16.33 -5.73
CA GLN A 182 1.03 -16.90 -6.41
C GLN A 182 0.67 -17.62 -7.72
N ARG A 183 -0.44 -18.39 -7.73
CA ARG A 183 -0.93 -19.03 -8.96
C ARG A 183 -1.35 -18.02 -10.02
N GLN A 184 -1.88 -16.87 -9.61
CA GLN A 184 -2.26 -15.76 -10.50
C GLN A 184 -1.08 -14.83 -10.84
N GLN A 185 0.12 -15.11 -10.32
CA GLN A 185 1.32 -14.27 -10.49
C GLN A 185 1.15 -12.84 -9.95
N LEU A 186 0.33 -12.68 -8.92
CA LEU A 186 0.09 -11.41 -8.23
C LEU A 186 1.04 -11.24 -7.04
N PRO A 187 1.75 -10.12 -6.93
CA PRO A 187 2.49 -9.79 -5.74
C PRO A 187 1.54 -9.41 -4.59
N VAL A 188 1.95 -9.69 -3.36
CA VAL A 188 1.33 -9.20 -2.14
C VAL A 188 2.03 -7.92 -1.71
N ILE A 189 1.26 -6.88 -1.36
CA ILE A 189 1.77 -5.76 -0.57
C ILE A 189 1.41 -6.02 0.89
N ALA A 190 2.42 -6.10 1.76
CA ALA A 190 2.23 -6.36 3.18
C ALA A 190 2.15 -5.05 3.95
N TYR A 191 1.00 -4.73 4.56
CA TYR A 191 0.95 -3.65 5.53
C TYR A 191 1.25 -4.17 6.95
N SER A 192 1.69 -3.28 7.84
CA SER A 192 2.18 -3.60 9.20
C SER A 192 3.21 -4.75 9.22
N PRO A 193 4.25 -4.72 8.36
CA PRO A 193 5.19 -5.84 8.20
C PRO A 193 6.03 -6.11 9.46
N ILE A 194 6.13 -5.14 10.37
CA ILE A 194 6.83 -5.26 11.65
C ILE A 194 5.87 -5.37 12.84
N ALA A 195 4.60 -5.68 12.59
CA ALA A 195 3.52 -5.85 13.58
C ALA A 195 3.21 -4.61 14.44
N GLN A 196 3.76 -3.45 14.12
CA GLN A 196 3.61 -2.14 14.80
C GLN A 196 3.74 -2.16 16.34
N GLY A 197 4.19 -3.26 16.91
CA GLY A 197 4.57 -3.39 18.32
C GLY A 197 3.44 -3.39 19.36
N ASP A 198 2.19 -3.06 18.99
CA ASP A 198 1.15 -2.75 19.96
C ASP A 198 -0.23 -3.38 19.69
N SER A 199 -0.64 -3.51 18.44
CA SER A 199 -2.02 -3.90 18.13
C SER A 199 -2.22 -5.39 17.85
N LEU A 200 -1.14 -6.13 17.64
CA LEU A 200 -1.18 -7.55 17.25
C LEU A 200 -0.72 -8.51 18.35
N GLY A 201 -0.43 -8.00 19.55
CA GLY A 201 -0.25 -8.78 20.77
C GLY A 201 1.06 -9.53 20.93
N ASP A 202 1.96 -9.49 19.93
CA ASP A 202 3.24 -10.20 20.00
C ASP A 202 4.38 -9.21 20.32
N ASP A 203 5.00 -9.37 21.48
CA ASP A 203 6.21 -8.63 21.81
C ASP A 203 7.44 -9.30 21.15
N PHE A 204 7.65 -9.01 19.88
CA PHE A 204 8.82 -9.51 19.15
C PHE A 204 10.15 -8.98 19.72
N LEU A 205 10.14 -7.82 20.37
CA LEU A 205 11.35 -7.24 20.94
C LEU A 205 11.86 -8.03 22.13
N ALA A 206 10.95 -8.63 22.92
CA ALA A 206 11.31 -9.48 24.06
C ALA A 206 11.61 -10.95 23.66
N ASN A 207 11.34 -11.33 22.40
CA ASN A 207 11.55 -12.70 21.95
C ASN A 207 13.04 -13.03 21.84
N LYS A 208 13.53 -13.90 22.71
CA LYS A 208 14.95 -14.27 22.79
C LYS A 208 15.49 -14.89 21.50
N LEU A 209 14.71 -15.71 20.81
CA LEU A 209 15.13 -16.32 19.54
C LEU A 209 15.36 -15.26 18.46
N LEU A 210 14.44 -14.27 18.35
CA LEU A 210 14.59 -13.17 17.40
C LEU A 210 15.79 -12.29 17.75
N GLN A 211 16.03 -12.03 19.04
CA GLN A 211 17.21 -11.28 19.48
C GLN A 211 18.51 -12.01 19.09
N ASP A 212 18.58 -13.32 19.30
CA ASP A 212 19.76 -14.12 18.99
C ASP A 212 20.03 -14.18 17.47
N ILE A 213 18.97 -14.33 16.64
CA ILE A 213 19.09 -14.29 15.19
C ILE A 213 19.54 -12.90 14.72
N ALA A 214 18.90 -11.84 15.22
CA ALA A 214 19.27 -10.46 14.86
C ALA A 214 20.73 -10.16 15.21
N ALA A 215 21.18 -10.57 16.41
CA ALA A 215 22.56 -10.41 16.84
C ALA A 215 23.55 -11.21 15.96
N ALA A 216 23.21 -12.46 15.60
CA ALA A 216 24.04 -13.28 14.71
C ALA A 216 24.22 -12.67 13.31
N HIS A 217 23.23 -11.92 12.83
CA HIS A 217 23.28 -11.21 11.54
C HIS A 217 23.70 -9.74 11.64
N HIS A 218 24.02 -9.24 12.83
CA HIS A 218 24.38 -7.84 13.09
C HIS A 218 23.31 -6.83 12.61
N VAL A 219 22.03 -7.16 12.79
CA VAL A 219 20.89 -6.31 12.41
C VAL A 219 19.98 -6.05 13.60
N SER A 220 19.14 -5.03 13.51
CA SER A 220 18.07 -4.82 14.49
C SER A 220 16.94 -5.84 14.30
N ILE A 221 16.11 -6.05 15.34
CA ILE A 221 14.92 -6.92 15.23
C ILE A 221 13.98 -6.38 14.13
N PHE A 222 13.83 -5.05 13.99
CA PHE A 222 13.01 -4.45 12.94
C PHE A 222 13.53 -4.80 11.53
N GLN A 223 14.84 -4.75 11.32
CA GLN A 223 15.45 -5.18 10.05
C GLN A 223 15.25 -6.67 9.80
N LEU A 224 15.32 -7.51 10.85
CA LEU A 224 15.05 -8.93 10.76
C LEU A 224 13.59 -9.20 10.34
N LEU A 225 12.62 -8.52 10.96
CA LEU A 225 11.19 -8.67 10.64
C LEU A 225 10.88 -8.22 9.21
N LEU A 226 11.47 -7.11 8.75
CA LEU A 226 11.35 -6.68 7.36
C LEU A 226 11.99 -7.69 6.40
N ALA A 227 13.18 -8.20 6.72
CA ALA A 227 13.86 -9.20 5.89
C ALA A 227 13.09 -10.52 5.79
N TRP A 228 12.32 -10.86 6.82
CA TRP A 228 11.45 -12.04 6.80
C TRP A 228 10.28 -11.89 5.83
N SER A 229 9.73 -10.68 5.66
CA SER A 229 8.56 -10.43 4.82
C SER A 229 8.87 -10.28 3.32
N ILE A 230 10.14 -10.17 2.91
CA ILE A 230 10.62 -10.00 1.52
C ILE A 230 11.47 -11.21 1.07
#